data_cb99a4e147ccc540784f4e8b1b0290f3
#
_entry.id   cb99a4e147ccc540784f4e8b1b0290f3
#
_cell.length_a   1.000
_cell.length_b   1.000
_cell.length_c   1.000
_cell.angle_alpha   90.00
_cell.angle_beta   90.00
_cell.angle_gamma   90.00
#
_symmetry.space_group_name_H-M   'P 1'
#
loop_
_entity.id
_entity.type
_entity.pdbx_description
1 polymer ?
#
loop_
_entity_poly.entity_id
_entity_poly.type
_entity_poly.pdbx_seq_one_letter_code
_entity_poly.pdbx_strand_id
1 'polypeptide(L)'
;MKYYGRLSVAALLMLAPWHGFAQEKEKVEPVGYGDMDQWITRKVHESGIIGGETKLLYEIGPEQEIDGNKPYTNRGGSPWGTSNVMAKVVGIVKTNNSVYKDKRGDGYCARLETRIESVKVLGLVNITVLAAGSIYLGDMAEPITGTRNAEQNMNWGIPFTRRPKAVRYDYKVKMSGQKDRIRLTGFSKRAQVEGQDCAIAVCFLQKRTEDAAGNITAKRVGTLVVKYDKDSDGWVDDATYEVLYGDITRHPSYDPETMGLRARDYARNSHGESKLIREDGWADAGECPTHMILQ
;
A
#
# COMPACT_ATOMS: atom_id res chain seq x y z
N MET A 1 -87.59 25.33 23.85
CA MET A 1 -86.89 24.10 24.21
C MET A 1 -85.81 23.86 23.13
N LYS A 2 -84.51 24.08 23.48
CA LYS A 2 -83.40 23.88 22.56
C LYS A 2 -82.66 22.59 22.95
N TYR A 3 -82.61 21.63 22.05
CA TYR A 3 -81.82 20.38 22.21
C TYR A 3 -80.39 20.63 21.62
N TYR A 4 -79.41 20.48 22.46
CA TYR A 4 -78.00 20.43 22.04
C TYR A 4 -77.57 18.98 21.88
N GLY A 5 -77.30 18.53 20.64
CA GLY A 5 -76.66 17.25 20.35
C GLY A 5 -75.13 17.35 20.55
N ARG A 6 -74.58 16.44 21.36
CA ARG A 6 -73.14 16.28 21.50
C ARG A 6 -72.61 15.29 20.45
N LEU A 7 -71.78 15.78 19.52
CA LEU A 7 -70.98 14.92 18.65
C LEU A 7 -69.72 14.51 19.42
N SER A 8 -69.55 13.23 19.65
CA SER A 8 -68.30 12.63 20.14
C SER A 8 -67.46 12.24 18.94
N VAL A 9 -66.32 12.93 18.72
CA VAL A 9 -65.31 12.54 17.73
C VAL A 9 -64.34 11.56 18.41
N ALA A 10 -64.40 10.30 18.03
CA ALA A 10 -63.39 9.31 18.43
C ALA A 10 -62.16 9.47 17.54
N ALA A 11 -61.05 9.98 18.08
CA ALA A 11 -59.77 10.02 17.40
C ALA A 11 -59.12 8.63 17.44
N LEU A 12 -59.04 7.95 16.27
CA LEU A 12 -58.35 6.69 16.09
C LEU A 12 -56.87 6.99 15.94
N LEU A 13 -56.07 6.81 17.00
CA LEU A 13 -54.59 6.87 16.95
C LEU A 13 -54.08 5.59 16.27
N MET A 14 -53.69 5.68 14.99
CA MET A 14 -52.93 4.64 14.33
C MET A 14 -51.49 4.69 14.85
N LEU A 15 -51.12 3.74 15.71
CA LEU A 15 -49.74 3.41 16.05
C LEU A 15 -49.10 2.72 14.85
N ALA A 16 -48.41 3.46 14.03
CA ALA A 16 -47.50 2.89 13.04
C ALA A 16 -46.35 2.18 13.78
N PRO A 17 -46.03 0.93 13.45
CA PRO A 17 -44.85 0.30 14.03
C PRO A 17 -43.59 1.01 13.52
N TRP A 18 -42.91 1.66 14.44
CA TRP A 18 -41.55 2.19 14.17
C TRP A 18 -40.65 0.96 14.00
N HIS A 19 -40.40 0.60 12.73
CA HIS A 19 -39.30 -0.31 12.40
C HIS A 19 -38.02 0.48 12.67
N GLY A 20 -37.49 0.30 13.87
CA GLY A 20 -36.13 0.72 14.17
C GLY A 20 -35.22 -0.03 13.23
N PHE A 21 -34.68 0.65 12.21
CA PHE A 21 -33.52 0.16 11.49
C PHE A 21 -32.42 0.02 12.53
N ALA A 22 -32.15 -1.20 12.96
CA ALA A 22 -30.94 -1.50 13.70
C ALA A 22 -29.79 -1.07 12.81
N GLN A 23 -29.13 -0.01 13.17
CA GLN A 23 -27.91 0.44 12.51
C GLN A 23 -26.90 -0.68 12.75
N GLU A 24 -26.67 -1.48 11.71
CA GLU A 24 -25.67 -2.55 11.75
C GLU A 24 -24.34 -1.89 12.11
N LYS A 25 -23.83 -2.19 13.31
CA LYS A 25 -22.55 -1.66 13.76
C LYS A 25 -21.50 -2.04 12.74
N GLU A 26 -20.88 -1.06 12.12
CA GLU A 26 -19.77 -1.30 11.20
C GLU A 26 -18.70 -2.12 11.92
N LYS A 27 -18.39 -3.27 11.35
CA LYS A 27 -17.33 -4.13 11.87
C LYS A 27 -16.01 -3.68 11.28
N VAL A 28 -15.14 -3.12 12.14
CA VAL A 28 -13.77 -2.78 11.77
C VAL A 28 -12.88 -3.98 12.03
N GLU A 29 -12.11 -4.38 11.03
CA GLU A 29 -11.12 -5.45 11.12
C GLU A 29 -9.73 -4.85 10.93
N PRO A 30 -8.87 -4.84 11.97
CA PRO A 30 -7.53 -4.31 11.85
C PRO A 30 -6.65 -5.23 10.99
N VAL A 31 -5.78 -4.64 10.20
CA VAL A 31 -4.66 -5.35 9.58
C VAL A 31 -3.61 -5.61 10.67
N GLY A 32 -3.07 -6.81 10.75
CA GLY A 32 -2.04 -7.14 11.74
C GLY A 32 -0.87 -6.14 11.65
N TYR A 33 -0.40 -5.64 12.79
CA TYR A 33 0.62 -4.57 12.88
C TYR A 33 0.25 -3.26 12.17
N GLY A 34 -1.02 -3.06 11.82
CA GLY A 34 -1.49 -1.85 11.14
C GLY A 34 -1.53 -0.61 12.03
N ASP A 35 -1.37 -0.77 13.36
CA ASP A 35 -1.14 0.31 14.32
C ASP A 35 0.24 0.96 14.19
N MET A 36 1.18 0.31 13.49
CA MET A 36 2.57 0.76 13.28
C MET A 36 3.36 0.97 14.57
N ASP A 37 3.01 0.30 15.67
CA ASP A 37 3.71 0.44 16.95
C ASP A 37 4.89 -0.52 17.13
N GLN A 38 4.92 -1.62 16.39
CA GLN A 38 5.95 -2.65 16.48
C GLN A 38 6.86 -2.67 15.25
N TRP A 39 8.18 -2.63 15.49
CA TRP A 39 9.18 -2.53 14.44
C TRP A 39 10.37 -3.45 14.65
N ILE A 40 10.80 -4.05 13.55
CA ILE A 40 12.09 -4.74 13.47
C ILE A 40 13.13 -3.71 13.04
N THR A 41 14.24 -3.60 13.77
CA THR A 41 15.38 -2.73 13.45
C THR A 41 16.53 -3.58 12.92
N ARG A 42 16.96 -3.30 11.69
CA ARG A 42 18.06 -4.00 11.02
C ARG A 42 19.27 -3.09 10.96
N LYS A 43 20.43 -3.55 11.45
CA LYS A 43 21.73 -2.86 11.32
C LYS A 43 22.48 -3.44 10.13
N VAL A 44 22.53 -2.71 9.03
CA VAL A 44 23.17 -3.14 7.79
C VAL A 44 24.45 -2.33 7.59
N HIS A 45 25.57 -3.03 7.36
CA HIS A 45 26.88 -2.42 7.15
C HIS A 45 27.14 -2.26 5.66
N GLU A 46 27.13 -1.02 5.16
CA GLU A 46 27.46 -0.73 3.77
C GLU A 46 28.96 -0.97 3.50
N SER A 47 29.29 -1.33 2.26
CA SER A 47 30.68 -1.64 1.90
C SER A 47 31.61 -0.45 2.09
N GLY A 48 32.83 -0.68 2.61
CA GLY A 48 33.82 0.36 2.87
C GLY A 48 34.17 1.20 1.64
N ILE A 49 34.13 0.62 0.44
CA ILE A 49 34.39 1.32 -0.83
C ILE A 49 33.37 2.44 -1.15
N ILE A 50 32.22 2.46 -0.48
CA ILE A 50 31.18 3.50 -0.59
C ILE A 50 30.97 4.27 0.71
N GLY A 51 31.91 4.18 1.65
CA GLY A 51 31.89 4.91 2.92
C GLY A 51 31.80 4.03 4.18
N GLY A 52 31.36 2.80 4.09
CA GLY A 52 31.36 1.85 5.21
C GLY A 52 30.39 2.18 6.34
N GLU A 53 29.36 2.95 6.07
CA GLU A 53 28.41 3.37 7.09
C GLU A 53 27.50 2.23 7.54
N THR A 54 27.13 2.22 8.81
CA THR A 54 26.04 1.36 9.32
C THR A 54 24.72 2.08 9.19
N LYS A 55 23.79 1.48 8.48
CA LYS A 55 22.42 2.02 8.28
C LYS A 55 21.42 1.22 9.09
N LEU A 56 20.43 1.93 9.63
CA LEU A 56 19.28 1.32 10.29
C LEU A 56 18.13 1.23 9.30
N LEU A 57 17.70 0.02 8.99
CA LEU A 57 16.51 -0.24 8.18
C LEU A 57 15.40 -0.70 9.12
N TYR A 58 14.20 -0.21 8.89
CA TYR A 58 13.02 -0.50 9.69
C TYR A 58 12.02 -1.32 8.91
N GLU A 59 11.55 -2.42 9.50
CA GLU A 59 10.47 -3.24 8.97
C GLU A 59 9.32 -3.28 9.97
N ILE A 60 8.08 -3.36 9.50
CA ILE A 60 6.89 -3.43 10.35
C ILE A 60 6.70 -4.88 10.78
N GLY A 61 6.72 -5.14 12.08
CA GLY A 61 6.59 -6.50 12.62
C GLY A 61 6.99 -6.60 14.08
N PRO A 62 7.03 -7.81 14.64
CA PRO A 62 7.33 -8.01 16.05
C PRO A 62 8.71 -7.41 16.41
N GLU A 63 8.76 -6.69 17.51
CA GLU A 63 9.95 -5.96 17.94
C GLU A 63 11.17 -6.87 18.00
N GLN A 64 12.18 -6.56 17.19
CA GLN A 64 13.43 -7.33 17.06
C GLN A 64 14.56 -6.47 16.54
N GLU A 65 15.79 -6.74 17.00
CA GLU A 65 17.01 -6.23 16.36
C GLU A 65 17.70 -7.34 15.56
N ILE A 66 18.12 -7.01 14.32
CA ILE A 66 18.89 -7.91 13.45
C ILE A 66 20.17 -7.19 13.07
N ASP A 67 21.33 -7.74 13.47
CA ASP A 67 22.62 -7.18 13.12
C ASP A 67 23.31 -7.98 12.00
N GLY A 68 24.00 -7.23 11.12
CA GLY A 68 24.76 -7.75 10.00
C GLY A 68 23.99 -7.83 8.70
N ASN A 69 24.76 -8.07 7.62
CA ASN A 69 24.29 -8.05 6.23
C ASN A 69 23.54 -9.35 5.86
N LYS A 70 22.53 -9.70 6.63
CA LYS A 70 21.69 -10.86 6.39
C LYS A 70 20.52 -10.48 5.50
N PRO A 71 20.21 -11.24 4.43
CA PRO A 71 18.99 -11.02 3.68
C PRO A 71 17.78 -11.08 4.60
N TYR A 72 16.92 -10.08 4.50
CA TYR A 72 15.68 -10.08 5.24
C TYR A 72 14.62 -10.84 4.47
N THR A 73 13.95 -11.71 5.16
CA THR A 73 12.71 -12.33 4.70
C THR A 73 11.69 -12.09 5.80
N ASN A 74 10.49 -11.66 5.45
CA ASN A 74 9.43 -11.38 6.43
C ASN A 74 8.95 -12.68 7.10
N ARG A 75 9.74 -13.18 8.05
CA ARG A 75 9.44 -14.40 8.83
C ARG A 75 8.74 -14.12 10.15
N GLY A 76 8.47 -12.86 10.45
CA GLY A 76 7.90 -12.44 11.73
C GLY A 76 6.38 -12.53 11.83
N GLY A 77 5.68 -13.01 10.80
CA GLY A 77 4.22 -13.06 10.76
C GLY A 77 3.55 -11.72 10.45
N SER A 78 4.31 -10.66 10.19
CA SER A 78 3.77 -9.39 9.72
C SER A 78 3.35 -9.52 8.25
N PRO A 79 2.18 -9.00 7.86
CA PRO A 79 1.77 -8.96 6.46
C PRO A 79 2.42 -7.82 5.67
N TRP A 80 3.20 -6.96 6.32
CA TRP A 80 3.75 -5.75 5.74
C TRP A 80 5.15 -5.93 5.18
N GLY A 81 5.36 -5.46 3.95
CA GLY A 81 6.66 -5.17 3.38
C GLY A 81 6.93 -3.67 3.36
N THR A 82 8.19 -3.29 3.26
CA THR A 82 8.65 -1.91 3.12
C THR A 82 9.54 -1.75 1.91
N SER A 83 9.75 -0.51 1.45
CA SER A 83 10.76 -0.19 0.43
C SER A 83 12.18 -0.13 0.98
N ASN A 84 12.39 -0.35 2.29
CA ASN A 84 13.72 -0.51 2.85
C ASN A 84 14.32 -1.82 2.37
N VAL A 85 15.53 -1.76 1.83
CA VAL A 85 16.14 -2.96 1.24
C VAL A 85 17.65 -2.90 1.28
N MET A 86 18.26 -4.06 1.45
CA MET A 86 19.67 -4.28 1.24
C MET A 86 19.89 -4.77 -0.20
N ALA A 87 20.73 -4.06 -0.95
CA ALA A 87 21.20 -4.47 -2.25
C ALA A 87 22.66 -4.96 -2.16
N LYS A 88 22.99 -5.97 -2.96
CA LYS A 88 24.37 -6.48 -3.11
C LYS A 88 24.69 -6.61 -4.59
N VAL A 89 25.28 -5.58 -5.17
CA VAL A 89 25.59 -5.52 -6.60
C VAL A 89 27.10 -5.58 -6.78
N VAL A 90 27.60 -6.57 -7.53
CA VAL A 90 29.04 -6.81 -7.75
C VAL A 90 29.82 -6.86 -6.42
N GLY A 91 29.25 -7.50 -5.40
CA GLY A 91 29.83 -7.59 -4.07
C GLY A 91 29.72 -6.35 -3.19
N ILE A 92 29.24 -5.22 -3.71
CA ILE A 92 29.06 -3.97 -2.97
C ILE A 92 27.69 -4.01 -2.30
N VAL A 93 27.69 -3.89 -0.96
CA VAL A 93 26.48 -3.77 -0.16
C VAL A 93 26.09 -2.31 -0.06
N LYS A 94 24.85 -2.01 -0.45
CA LYS A 94 24.20 -0.70 -0.33
C LYS A 94 22.80 -0.88 0.20
N THR A 95 22.29 0.11 0.93
CA THR A 95 20.92 0.13 1.44
C THR A 95 20.09 1.19 0.74
N ASN A 96 18.79 0.92 0.60
CA ASN A 96 17.77 1.95 0.46
C ASN A 96 17.03 2.07 1.80
N ASN A 97 16.94 3.30 2.30
CA ASN A 97 16.26 3.60 3.56
C ASN A 97 15.31 4.78 3.32
N SER A 98 14.07 4.47 3.03
CA SER A 98 13.02 5.42 2.67
C SER A 98 11.75 5.28 3.52
N VAL A 99 11.75 4.32 4.47
CA VAL A 99 10.71 4.10 5.47
C VAL A 99 11.33 4.16 6.86
N TYR A 100 10.73 4.95 7.73
CA TYR A 100 11.26 5.22 9.08
C TYR A 100 10.19 4.98 10.13
N LYS A 101 10.62 4.44 11.27
CA LYS A 101 9.88 4.45 12.52
C LYS A 101 9.89 5.87 13.08
N ASP A 102 8.76 6.54 13.13
CA ASP A 102 8.67 7.90 13.65
C ASP A 102 7.65 7.99 14.80
N LYS A 103 7.83 8.96 15.68
CA LYS A 103 6.94 9.14 16.85
C LYS A 103 5.60 9.75 16.44
N ARG A 104 4.51 9.19 17.05
CA ARG A 104 3.17 9.74 16.99
C ARG A 104 2.49 9.54 18.34
N GLY A 105 2.29 10.60 19.10
CA GLY A 105 1.77 10.51 20.47
C GLY A 105 2.64 9.58 21.33
N ASP A 106 2.03 8.62 22.00
CA ASP A 106 2.72 7.63 22.81
C ASP A 106 3.26 6.45 21.99
N GLY A 107 2.78 6.27 20.75
CA GLY A 107 3.18 5.21 19.84
C GLY A 107 4.08 5.65 18.70
N TYR A 108 3.97 4.96 17.58
CA TYR A 108 4.76 5.21 16.37
C TYR A 108 3.89 5.26 15.12
N CYS A 109 4.49 5.71 14.03
CA CYS A 109 3.92 5.67 12.69
C CYS A 109 5.00 5.34 11.67
N ALA A 110 4.59 4.95 10.47
CA ALA A 110 5.48 4.80 9.34
C ALA A 110 5.64 6.17 8.65
N ARG A 111 6.86 6.72 8.65
CA ARG A 111 7.21 7.89 7.86
C ARG A 111 7.84 7.45 6.55
N LEU A 112 7.23 7.83 5.44
CA LEU A 112 7.63 7.47 4.08
C LEU A 112 8.25 8.68 3.41
N GLU A 113 9.42 8.53 2.80
CA GLU A 113 10.12 9.60 2.10
C GLU A 113 10.54 9.18 0.69
N THR A 114 10.40 10.07 -0.28
CA THR A 114 11.01 9.89 -1.59
C THR A 114 12.41 10.49 -1.56
N ARG A 115 13.43 9.69 -1.92
CA ARG A 115 14.83 10.06 -1.87
C ARG A 115 15.55 9.73 -3.18
N ILE A 116 16.63 10.47 -3.46
CA ILE A 116 17.55 10.11 -4.53
C ILE A 116 18.67 9.27 -3.92
N GLU A 117 18.75 8.01 -4.32
CA GLU A 117 19.81 7.09 -3.91
C GLU A 117 20.84 6.94 -5.04
N SER A 118 22.10 7.06 -4.68
CA SER A 118 23.21 6.95 -5.65
C SER A 118 24.28 6.00 -5.13
N VAL A 119 24.79 5.18 -6.03
CA VAL A 119 26.00 4.38 -5.82
C VAL A 119 26.93 4.65 -6.99
N LYS A 120 28.12 5.20 -6.68
CA LYS A 120 29.16 5.47 -7.68
C LYS A 120 30.46 4.86 -7.22
N VAL A 121 30.92 3.86 -7.95
CA VAL A 121 32.24 3.24 -7.75
C VAL A 121 32.94 3.25 -9.10
N LEU A 122 34.05 3.95 -9.18
CA LEU A 122 34.77 4.19 -10.43
C LEU A 122 35.04 2.87 -11.19
N GLY A 123 34.58 2.81 -12.44
CA GLY A 123 34.72 1.65 -13.31
C GLY A 123 33.84 0.44 -12.97
N LEU A 124 33.09 0.44 -11.87
CA LEU A 124 32.30 -0.69 -11.41
C LEU A 124 30.80 -0.41 -11.40
N VAL A 125 30.38 0.67 -10.73
CA VAL A 125 28.97 0.97 -10.51
C VAL A 125 28.71 2.47 -10.67
N ASN A 126 27.68 2.83 -11.42
CA ASN A 126 27.19 4.19 -11.51
C ASN A 126 25.66 4.15 -11.64
N ILE A 127 24.99 4.09 -10.50
CA ILE A 127 23.54 3.95 -10.42
C ILE A 127 22.99 5.13 -9.63
N THR A 128 21.96 5.77 -10.14
CA THR A 128 21.19 6.79 -9.43
C THR A 128 19.72 6.51 -9.67
N VAL A 129 18.95 6.31 -8.61
CA VAL A 129 17.52 6.00 -8.65
C VAL A 129 16.73 6.96 -7.77
N LEU A 130 15.48 7.18 -8.11
CA LEU A 130 14.51 7.79 -7.23
C LEU A 130 13.82 6.66 -6.44
N ALA A 131 14.08 6.62 -5.15
CA ALA A 131 13.52 5.64 -4.23
C ALA A 131 12.34 6.27 -3.50
N ALA A 132 11.13 5.87 -3.83
CA ALA A 132 9.92 6.27 -3.12
C ALA A 132 9.75 5.42 -1.86
N GLY A 133 9.52 6.08 -0.71
CA GLY A 133 9.11 5.40 0.51
C GLY A 133 7.75 4.74 0.34
N SER A 134 7.67 3.48 0.65
CA SER A 134 6.45 2.69 0.48
C SER A 134 6.34 1.61 1.54
N ILE A 135 5.11 1.41 2.03
CA ILE A 135 4.70 0.23 2.80
C ILE A 135 3.60 -0.47 2.04
N TYR A 136 3.54 -1.78 2.09
CA TYR A 136 2.57 -2.55 1.34
C TYR A 136 2.31 -3.92 1.97
N LEU A 137 1.16 -4.51 1.68
CA LEU A 137 0.90 -5.89 2.06
C LEU A 137 1.60 -6.83 1.07
N GLY A 138 2.53 -7.62 1.60
CA GLY A 138 3.40 -8.52 0.85
C GLY A 138 4.80 -8.60 1.44
N ASP A 139 5.75 -9.05 0.65
CA ASP A 139 7.15 -9.14 1.05
C ASP A 139 8.11 -8.83 -0.12
N MET A 140 9.39 -8.69 0.20
CA MET A 140 10.46 -8.48 -0.77
C MET A 140 11.58 -9.49 -0.52
N ALA A 141 12.09 -10.09 -1.59
CA ALA A 141 13.25 -10.96 -1.51
C ALA A 141 14.55 -10.14 -1.55
N GLU A 142 15.42 -10.38 -0.59
CA GLU A 142 16.75 -9.80 -0.51
C GLU A 142 17.86 -10.84 -0.71
N PRO A 143 19.07 -10.38 -1.09
CA PRO A 143 19.44 -9.02 -1.47
C PRO A 143 19.00 -8.68 -2.90
N ILE A 144 18.78 -7.39 -3.17
CA ILE A 144 18.63 -6.94 -4.56
C ILE A 144 20.00 -7.01 -5.24
N THR A 145 20.11 -7.79 -6.32
CA THR A 145 21.38 -8.06 -7.01
C THR A 145 21.62 -7.21 -8.25
N GLY A 146 20.62 -6.40 -8.65
CA GLY A 146 20.72 -5.50 -9.80
C GLY A 146 19.52 -4.57 -9.89
N THR A 147 19.62 -3.57 -10.75
CA THR A 147 18.51 -2.62 -11.00
C THR A 147 17.55 -3.10 -12.08
N ARG A 148 18.00 -4.05 -12.92
CA ARG A 148 17.14 -4.65 -13.95
C ARG A 148 16.16 -5.62 -13.29
N ASN A 149 14.89 -5.41 -13.51
CA ASN A 149 13.82 -6.25 -12.96
C ASN A 149 13.81 -6.32 -11.42
N ALA A 150 14.16 -5.22 -10.74
CA ALA A 150 14.14 -5.17 -9.27
C ALA A 150 12.74 -5.46 -8.69
N GLU A 151 11.68 -5.13 -9.44
CA GLU A 151 10.29 -5.41 -9.05
C GLU A 151 9.98 -6.92 -8.94
N GLN A 152 10.74 -7.78 -9.63
CA GLN A 152 10.59 -9.23 -9.52
C GLN A 152 10.93 -9.78 -8.13
N ASN A 153 11.63 -9.00 -7.30
CA ASN A 153 11.89 -9.38 -5.92
C ASN A 153 10.70 -9.11 -5.00
N MET A 154 9.74 -8.32 -5.45
CA MET A 154 8.52 -8.02 -4.69
C MET A 154 7.51 -9.15 -4.85
N ASN A 155 6.78 -9.41 -3.77
CA ASN A 155 5.66 -10.33 -3.75
C ASN A 155 4.43 -9.55 -3.28
N TRP A 156 3.68 -9.03 -4.23
CA TRP A 156 2.57 -8.12 -3.98
C TRP A 156 1.30 -8.85 -3.55
N GLY A 157 0.73 -8.36 -2.46
CA GLY A 157 -0.56 -8.78 -1.96
C GLY A 157 -0.51 -10.01 -1.08
N ILE A 158 -1.54 -10.15 -0.27
CA ILE A 158 -1.74 -11.25 0.66
C ILE A 158 -3.04 -11.99 0.33
N PRO A 159 -3.20 -13.26 0.72
CA PRO A 159 -4.49 -13.96 0.64
C PRO A 159 -5.58 -13.18 1.39
N PHE A 160 -6.69 -12.92 0.70
CA PHE A 160 -7.79 -12.17 1.26
C PHE A 160 -9.09 -12.46 0.51
N THR A 161 -10.13 -12.90 1.23
CA THR A 161 -11.38 -13.37 0.62
C THR A 161 -12.61 -12.55 1.00
N ARG A 162 -12.44 -11.50 1.81
CA ARG A 162 -13.53 -10.65 2.29
C ARG A 162 -13.78 -9.49 1.34
N ARG A 163 -14.91 -8.83 1.55
CA ARG A 163 -15.34 -7.68 0.75
C ARG A 163 -15.52 -6.47 1.66
N PRO A 164 -14.43 -5.74 2.00
CA PRO A 164 -14.54 -4.54 2.82
C PRO A 164 -15.29 -3.45 2.08
N LYS A 165 -16.19 -2.73 2.76
CA LYS A 165 -16.87 -1.55 2.21
C LYS A 165 -15.89 -0.39 2.00
N ALA A 166 -14.91 -0.28 2.92
CA ALA A 166 -13.95 0.82 2.93
C ALA A 166 -12.63 0.38 3.55
N VAL A 167 -11.59 1.16 3.32
CA VAL A 167 -10.33 1.13 4.07
C VAL A 167 -10.24 2.39 4.91
N ARG A 168 -9.82 2.24 6.19
CA ARG A 168 -9.68 3.34 7.13
C ARG A 168 -8.26 3.38 7.66
N TYR A 169 -7.67 4.57 7.67
CA TYR A 169 -6.33 4.81 8.21
C TYR A 169 -6.12 6.28 8.54
N ASP A 170 -5.13 6.52 9.37
CA ASP A 170 -4.67 7.85 9.72
C ASP A 170 -3.49 8.24 8.84
N TYR A 171 -3.42 9.52 8.47
CA TYR A 171 -2.30 9.98 7.67
C TYR A 171 -1.93 11.43 7.96
N LYS A 172 -0.72 11.78 7.59
CA LYS A 172 -0.23 13.15 7.51
C LYS A 172 0.61 13.27 6.25
N VAL A 173 0.32 14.26 5.42
CA VAL A 173 1.03 14.50 4.15
C VAL A 173 1.84 15.76 4.22
N LYS A 174 3.08 15.68 3.74
CA LYS A 174 3.96 16.83 3.49
C LYS A 174 4.53 16.71 2.09
N MET A 175 4.13 17.62 1.21
CA MET A 175 4.61 17.66 -0.16
C MET A 175 5.99 18.33 -0.26
N SER A 176 6.71 18.01 -1.34
CA SER A 176 8.02 18.61 -1.60
C SER A 176 7.97 20.12 -1.87
N GLY A 177 6.81 20.65 -2.27
CA GLY A 177 6.63 22.04 -2.72
C GLY A 177 7.29 22.35 -4.06
N GLN A 178 7.87 21.35 -4.74
CA GLN A 178 8.48 21.53 -6.05
C GLN A 178 7.41 21.61 -7.13
N LYS A 179 7.56 22.53 -8.08
CA LYS A 179 6.62 22.72 -9.19
C LYS A 179 6.58 21.51 -10.11
N ASP A 180 7.75 20.93 -10.40
CA ASP A 180 7.89 19.84 -11.35
C ASP A 180 8.47 18.59 -10.68
N ARG A 181 8.09 17.45 -11.23
CA ARG A 181 8.61 16.14 -10.85
C ARG A 181 9.99 15.88 -11.48
N ILE A 182 10.71 14.93 -10.93
CA ILE A 182 11.91 14.39 -11.54
C ILE A 182 11.70 12.90 -11.87
N ARG A 183 12.29 12.49 -12.99
CA ARG A 183 12.39 11.08 -13.38
C ARG A 183 13.83 10.64 -13.36
N LEU A 184 14.10 9.57 -12.63
CA LEU A 184 15.39 8.89 -12.56
C LEU A 184 15.15 7.39 -12.72
N THR A 185 15.83 6.75 -13.64
CA THR A 185 15.71 5.31 -13.90
C THR A 185 17.09 4.68 -14.01
N GLY A 186 17.69 4.34 -12.88
CA GLY A 186 18.97 3.66 -12.82
C GLY A 186 20.10 4.43 -13.52
N PHE A 187 20.46 4.03 -14.73
CA PHE A 187 21.54 4.65 -15.53
C PHE A 187 21.09 5.88 -16.32
N SER A 188 19.81 6.21 -16.33
CA SER A 188 19.30 7.34 -17.11
C SER A 188 19.67 8.67 -16.45
N LYS A 189 19.74 9.71 -17.29
CA LYS A 189 19.91 11.07 -16.80
C LYS A 189 18.67 11.49 -16.00
N ARG A 190 18.89 12.37 -15.02
CA ARG A 190 17.82 13.08 -14.35
C ARG A 190 17.05 13.90 -15.38
N ALA A 191 15.77 13.64 -15.50
CA ALA A 191 14.85 14.41 -16.34
C ALA A 191 13.83 15.14 -15.46
N GLN A 192 13.58 16.40 -15.74
CA GLN A 192 12.47 17.14 -15.18
C GLN A 192 11.21 16.79 -15.96
N VAL A 193 10.11 16.54 -15.26
CA VAL A 193 8.83 16.17 -15.83
C VAL A 193 7.79 17.15 -15.30
N GLU A 194 7.05 17.77 -16.18
CA GLU A 194 6.00 18.72 -15.82
C GLU A 194 4.96 18.07 -14.89
N GLY A 195 4.44 18.89 -13.99
CA GLY A 195 3.38 18.52 -13.05
C GLY A 195 3.90 18.19 -11.66
N GLN A 196 3.02 18.40 -10.69
CA GLN A 196 3.32 18.20 -9.28
C GLN A 196 3.37 16.71 -8.93
N ASP A 197 4.28 16.33 -8.05
CA ASP A 197 4.33 14.99 -7.47
C ASP A 197 3.13 14.77 -6.52
N CYS A 198 2.75 13.52 -6.32
CA CYS A 198 1.71 13.14 -5.39
C CYS A 198 2.07 11.82 -4.69
N ALA A 199 1.66 11.68 -3.44
CA ALA A 199 1.61 10.39 -2.79
C ALA A 199 0.28 9.70 -3.14
N ILE A 200 0.27 8.38 -3.15
CA ILE A 200 -0.94 7.59 -3.41
C ILE A 200 -1.09 6.49 -2.37
N ALA A 201 -2.34 6.23 -1.95
CA ALA A 201 -2.71 5.01 -1.28
C ALA A 201 -3.62 4.20 -2.20
N VAL A 202 -3.37 2.89 -2.29
CA VAL A 202 -4.15 2.00 -3.14
C VAL A 202 -4.61 0.77 -2.38
N CYS A 203 -5.85 0.33 -2.66
CA CYS A 203 -6.32 -0.99 -2.29
C CYS A 203 -6.93 -1.66 -3.54
N PHE A 204 -6.30 -2.74 -3.99
CA PHE A 204 -6.82 -3.54 -5.09
C PHE A 204 -7.17 -4.93 -4.60
N LEU A 205 -8.42 -5.28 -4.76
CA LEU A 205 -8.92 -6.62 -4.51
C LEU A 205 -8.88 -7.40 -5.82
N GLN A 206 -8.18 -8.53 -5.83
CA GLN A 206 -7.95 -9.33 -7.04
C GLN A 206 -8.49 -10.74 -6.85
N LYS A 207 -9.13 -11.29 -7.87
CA LYS A 207 -9.39 -12.73 -8.00
C LYS A 207 -8.31 -13.30 -8.90
N ARG A 208 -7.27 -13.87 -8.28
CA ARG A 208 -6.12 -14.47 -8.98
C ARG A 208 -6.38 -15.91 -9.33
N THR A 209 -5.85 -16.31 -10.48
CA THR A 209 -5.79 -17.70 -10.96
C THR A 209 -4.37 -17.99 -11.42
N GLU A 210 -3.94 -19.23 -11.27
CA GLU A 210 -2.65 -19.73 -11.73
C GLU A 210 -2.89 -20.85 -12.74
N ASP A 211 -2.23 -20.81 -13.89
CA ASP A 211 -2.29 -21.85 -14.90
C ASP A 211 -1.26 -22.97 -14.60
N ALA A 212 -1.31 -24.05 -15.39
CA ALA A 212 -0.41 -25.19 -15.21
C ALA A 212 1.08 -24.84 -15.43
N ALA A 213 1.39 -23.72 -16.10
CA ALA A 213 2.74 -23.21 -16.29
C ALA A 213 3.15 -22.21 -15.17
N GLY A 214 2.31 -22.02 -14.16
CA GLY A 214 2.54 -21.12 -13.05
C GLY A 214 2.36 -19.64 -13.39
N ASN A 215 1.74 -19.28 -14.52
CA ASN A 215 1.46 -17.89 -14.83
C ASN A 215 0.26 -17.39 -14.01
N ILE A 216 0.35 -16.15 -13.53
CA ILE A 216 -0.68 -15.54 -12.69
C ILE A 216 -1.49 -14.54 -13.50
N THR A 217 -2.80 -14.77 -13.60
CA THR A 217 -3.77 -13.80 -14.10
C THR A 217 -4.70 -13.35 -12.99
N ALA A 218 -5.33 -12.18 -13.14
CA ALA A 218 -6.23 -11.66 -12.15
C ALA A 218 -7.41 -10.91 -12.78
N LYS A 219 -8.59 -11.05 -12.18
CA LYS A 219 -9.71 -10.12 -12.37
C LYS A 219 -9.71 -9.10 -11.23
N ARG A 220 -9.88 -7.82 -11.56
CA ARG A 220 -10.02 -6.76 -10.55
C ARG A 220 -11.42 -6.83 -9.96
N VAL A 221 -11.52 -7.13 -8.66
CA VAL A 221 -12.78 -7.23 -7.91
C VAL A 221 -13.16 -5.91 -7.27
N GLY A 222 -12.19 -5.24 -6.65
CA GLY A 222 -12.39 -3.96 -5.97
C GLY A 222 -11.22 -3.02 -6.16
N THR A 223 -11.52 -1.73 -6.19
CA THR A 223 -10.55 -0.67 -6.47
C THR A 223 -10.75 0.49 -5.51
N LEU A 224 -9.68 0.91 -4.86
CA LEU A 224 -9.57 2.16 -4.14
C LEU A 224 -8.24 2.80 -4.51
N VAL A 225 -8.26 4.07 -4.89
CA VAL A 225 -7.06 4.91 -5.05
C VAL A 225 -7.34 6.26 -4.42
N VAL A 226 -6.47 6.69 -3.53
CA VAL A 226 -6.48 8.03 -2.94
C VAL A 226 -5.21 8.74 -3.37
N LYS A 227 -5.35 9.95 -3.92
CA LYS A 227 -4.22 10.81 -4.30
C LYS A 227 -4.06 11.93 -3.28
N TYR A 228 -2.83 12.17 -2.88
CA TYR A 228 -2.44 13.27 -1.99
C TYR A 228 -1.53 14.22 -2.76
N ASP A 229 -2.05 15.33 -3.17
CA ASP A 229 -1.37 16.37 -3.95
C ASP A 229 -1.15 17.67 -3.16
N LYS A 230 -1.54 17.68 -1.88
CA LYS A 230 -1.45 18.84 -0.97
C LYS A 230 -1.00 18.41 0.41
N ASP A 231 -0.40 19.34 1.14
CA ASP A 231 -0.13 19.15 2.56
C ASP A 231 -1.45 18.96 3.31
N SER A 232 -1.43 18.08 4.30
CA SER A 232 -2.51 18.02 5.29
C SER A 232 -2.26 19.03 6.41
N ASP A 233 -3.31 19.58 6.99
CA ASP A 233 -3.24 20.42 8.19
C ASP A 233 -3.12 19.55 9.44
N GLY A 234 -1.92 18.97 9.65
CA GLY A 234 -1.66 18.01 10.70
C GLY A 234 -2.07 16.58 10.35
N TRP A 235 -2.38 15.79 11.36
CA TRP A 235 -2.90 14.44 11.22
C TRP A 235 -4.37 14.47 10.84
N VAL A 236 -4.73 13.59 9.94
CA VAL A 236 -6.12 13.27 9.57
C VAL A 236 -6.39 11.88 10.13
N ASP A 237 -7.17 11.84 11.19
CA ASP A 237 -7.50 10.62 11.91
C ASP A 237 -8.76 9.96 11.33
N ASP A 238 -8.82 8.62 11.38
CA ASP A 238 -9.98 7.81 10.94
C ASP A 238 -10.46 8.08 9.51
N ALA A 239 -9.56 8.52 8.62
CA ALA A 239 -9.91 8.77 7.24
C ALA A 239 -10.41 7.50 6.57
N THR A 240 -11.64 7.53 6.08
CA THR A 240 -12.36 6.37 5.56
C THR A 240 -12.64 6.55 4.07
N TYR A 241 -12.20 5.59 3.26
CA TYR A 241 -12.32 5.62 1.81
C TYR A 241 -13.01 4.37 1.30
N GLU A 242 -14.05 4.57 0.48
CA GLU A 242 -14.88 3.49 -0.07
C GLU A 242 -14.11 2.67 -1.13
N VAL A 243 -14.34 1.36 -1.13
CA VAL A 243 -13.85 0.44 -2.17
C VAL A 243 -14.92 0.31 -3.25
N LEU A 244 -14.59 0.67 -4.48
CA LEU A 244 -15.45 0.53 -5.64
C LEU A 244 -15.35 -0.88 -6.22
N TYR A 245 -16.48 -1.54 -6.46
CA TYR A 245 -16.55 -2.94 -6.89
C TYR A 245 -16.97 -3.11 -8.35
N GLY A 246 -16.41 -4.14 -9.01
CA GLY A 246 -16.72 -4.47 -10.38
C GLY A 246 -16.02 -3.57 -11.40
N ASP A 247 -16.60 -3.45 -12.60
CA ASP A 247 -16.13 -2.55 -13.65
C ASP A 247 -16.45 -1.09 -13.32
N ILE A 248 -15.43 -0.33 -12.95
CA ILE A 248 -15.55 1.08 -12.56
C ILE A 248 -15.23 2.07 -13.68
N THR A 249 -15.03 1.61 -14.91
CA THR A 249 -14.62 2.47 -16.04
C THR A 249 -15.61 3.60 -16.35
N ARG A 250 -16.86 3.47 -15.89
CA ARG A 250 -17.92 4.50 -16.01
C ARG A 250 -18.17 5.29 -14.73
N HIS A 251 -17.42 5.00 -13.66
CA HIS A 251 -17.58 5.71 -12.40
C HIS A 251 -17.02 7.13 -12.53
N PRO A 252 -17.68 8.18 -11.97
CA PRO A 252 -17.24 9.58 -12.10
C PRO A 252 -15.82 9.85 -11.57
N SER A 253 -15.35 9.09 -10.59
CA SER A 253 -14.00 9.21 -10.02
C SER A 253 -12.96 8.35 -10.73
N TYR A 254 -13.33 7.63 -11.80
CA TYR A 254 -12.38 6.75 -12.49
C TYR A 254 -11.26 7.53 -13.16
N ASP A 255 -10.03 7.16 -12.81
CA ASP A 255 -8.82 7.67 -13.44
C ASP A 255 -8.06 6.48 -14.07
N PRO A 256 -7.99 6.40 -15.40
CA PRO A 256 -7.38 5.27 -16.09
C PRO A 256 -5.88 5.11 -15.77
N GLU A 257 -5.18 6.20 -15.42
CA GLU A 257 -3.75 6.16 -15.13
C GLU A 257 -3.47 5.42 -13.81
N THR A 258 -4.30 5.60 -12.80
CA THR A 258 -4.08 5.05 -11.46
C THR A 258 -5.02 3.91 -11.09
N MET A 259 -6.24 3.91 -11.61
CA MET A 259 -7.28 2.91 -11.31
C MET A 259 -7.42 1.83 -12.38
N GLY A 260 -6.85 2.02 -13.58
CA GLY A 260 -6.93 1.07 -14.69
C GLY A 260 -6.33 -0.30 -14.36
N LEU A 261 -6.70 -1.31 -15.15
CA LEU A 261 -6.10 -2.64 -15.07
C LEU A 261 -4.60 -2.56 -15.37
N ARG A 262 -3.81 -3.40 -14.69
CA ARG A 262 -2.36 -3.30 -14.77
C ARG A 262 -1.67 -4.66 -14.89
N ALA A 263 -0.45 -4.65 -15.44
CA ALA A 263 0.44 -5.80 -15.52
C ALA A 263 1.86 -5.34 -15.17
N ARG A 264 2.09 -5.00 -13.90
CA ARG A 264 3.38 -4.51 -13.39
C ARG A 264 3.76 -5.08 -12.03
N ASP A 265 2.80 -5.65 -11.31
CA ASP A 265 3.05 -6.24 -9.99
C ASP A 265 3.47 -7.69 -10.14
N TYR A 266 4.33 -8.15 -9.25
CA TYR A 266 4.80 -9.52 -9.22
C TYR A 266 4.30 -10.23 -7.98
N ALA A 267 4.06 -11.53 -8.07
CA ALA A 267 3.77 -12.38 -6.94
C ALA A 267 4.47 -13.74 -7.11
N ARG A 268 4.62 -14.47 -6.02
CA ARG A 268 5.10 -15.84 -6.08
C ARG A 268 3.96 -16.78 -6.42
N ASN A 269 4.22 -17.63 -7.42
CA ASN A 269 3.30 -18.70 -7.77
C ASN A 269 3.42 -19.88 -6.77
N SER A 270 2.64 -20.94 -6.97
CA SER A 270 2.65 -22.14 -6.13
C SER A 270 3.99 -22.86 -6.09
N HIS A 271 4.86 -22.63 -7.08
CA HIS A 271 6.22 -23.18 -7.16
C HIS A 271 7.27 -22.25 -6.50
N GLY A 272 6.87 -21.10 -5.95
CA GLY A 272 7.77 -20.11 -5.36
C GLY A 272 8.49 -19.21 -6.38
N GLU A 273 8.11 -19.28 -7.66
CA GLU A 273 8.68 -18.45 -8.72
C GLU A 273 7.99 -17.09 -8.78
N SER A 274 8.78 -16.02 -9.00
CA SER A 274 8.22 -14.69 -9.22
C SER A 274 7.57 -14.60 -10.60
N LYS A 275 6.29 -14.29 -10.64
CA LYS A 275 5.50 -14.13 -11.87
C LYS A 275 4.81 -12.77 -11.89
N LEU A 276 4.73 -12.19 -13.08
CA LEU A 276 3.97 -10.98 -13.30
C LEU A 276 2.48 -11.28 -13.15
N ILE A 277 1.78 -10.50 -12.33
CA ILE A 277 0.33 -10.54 -12.22
C ILE A 277 -0.25 -9.77 -13.41
N ARG A 278 -0.99 -10.44 -14.28
CA ARG A 278 -1.69 -9.83 -15.40
C ARG A 278 -3.16 -9.63 -15.03
N GLU A 279 -3.57 -8.39 -14.86
CA GLU A 279 -4.99 -8.09 -14.77
C GLU A 279 -5.59 -8.08 -16.19
N ASP A 280 -6.46 -9.03 -16.48
CA ASP A 280 -7.04 -9.27 -17.79
C ASP A 280 -8.53 -8.89 -17.89
N GLY A 281 -9.05 -8.26 -16.83
CA GLY A 281 -10.44 -7.75 -16.82
C GLY A 281 -10.93 -7.40 -15.42
N TRP A 282 -12.18 -6.98 -15.39
CA TRP A 282 -12.94 -6.71 -14.19
C TRP A 282 -13.75 -7.95 -13.80
N ALA A 283 -13.87 -8.22 -12.53
CA ALA A 283 -14.78 -9.23 -11.99
C ALA A 283 -16.20 -8.66 -11.86
N ASP A 284 -17.19 -9.52 -11.73
CA ASP A 284 -18.55 -9.07 -11.38
C ASP A 284 -18.56 -8.41 -10.01
N ALA A 285 -19.39 -7.39 -9.84
CA ALA A 285 -19.44 -6.61 -8.60
C ALA A 285 -19.79 -7.44 -7.35
N GLY A 286 -20.38 -8.63 -7.51
CA GLY A 286 -20.71 -9.58 -6.44
C GLY A 286 -19.60 -10.57 -6.08
N GLU A 287 -18.53 -10.67 -6.86
CA GLU A 287 -17.48 -11.67 -6.63
C GLU A 287 -16.62 -11.37 -5.40
N CYS A 288 -16.10 -12.45 -4.80
CA CYS A 288 -15.12 -12.34 -3.72
C CYS A 288 -13.70 -12.36 -4.27
N PRO A 289 -12.79 -11.57 -3.71
CA PRO A 289 -11.37 -11.64 -4.06
C PRO A 289 -10.71 -12.91 -3.52
N THR A 290 -9.52 -13.19 -4.00
CA THR A 290 -8.59 -14.17 -3.41
C THR A 290 -7.38 -13.50 -2.77
N HIS A 291 -7.08 -12.25 -3.20
CA HIS A 291 -5.92 -11.48 -2.74
C HIS A 291 -6.26 -9.99 -2.59
N MET A 292 -5.52 -9.34 -1.69
CA MET A 292 -5.57 -7.89 -1.51
C MET A 292 -4.15 -7.31 -1.65
N ILE A 293 -4.01 -6.33 -2.53
CA ILE A 293 -2.87 -5.41 -2.58
C ILE A 293 -3.30 -4.16 -1.83
N LEU A 294 -2.58 -3.78 -0.79
CA LEU A 294 -2.70 -2.52 -0.08
C LEU A 294 -1.32 -1.87 -0.04
N GLN A 295 -1.23 -0.60 -0.44
CA GLN A 295 0.02 0.16 -0.47
C GLN A 295 -0.25 1.60 -0.03
#